data_120014d5c3ba816458b3ca480b5e2e3a
#
_entry.id   120014d5c3ba816458b3ca480b5e2e3a
#
_cell.length_a   1.000
_cell.length_b   1.000
_cell.length_c   1.000
_cell.angle_alpha   90.00
_cell.angle_beta   90.00
_cell.angle_gamma   90.00
#
_symmetry.space_group_name_H-M   'P 1'
#
loop_
_entity.id
_entity.type
_entity.pdbx_description
1 polymer ?
#
loop_
_entity_poly.entity_id
_entity_poly.type
_entity_poly.pdbx_seq_one_letter_code
_entity_poly.pdbx_strand_id
1 'polypeptide(L)'
;MSIKTVDIRPGVSVLSVLRHLNYRPWFAIAEFVDNAIQSFVEKRDELRAIQGPRLKLRVNIELQDNPPRLTIRDNAGGIAAKDYPRAFRPAAVPEDRSGLSEFGMGMKSAACWFAPHWRVRTKALGETVERTIVFDIDRIVHDDITEISIQEAPATANEHFTEVVLEDLHRRPTGRTLGKIKEHLTDIYGSSPATACSSYFLMGDRCITPSHRS
;
A
#
# COMPACT_ATOMS: atom_id res chain seq x y z
N MET A 1 -44.48 2.82 -16.08
CA MET A 1 -43.20 2.98 -16.82
C MET A 1 -42.47 1.66 -16.78
N SER A 2 -42.08 1.08 -17.90
CA SER A 2 -41.28 -0.15 -17.95
C SER A 2 -39.79 0.20 -17.89
N ILE A 3 -39.08 -0.18 -16.82
CA ILE A 3 -37.63 -0.05 -16.72
C ILE A 3 -37.02 -1.11 -17.63
N LYS A 4 -36.23 -0.71 -18.62
CA LYS A 4 -35.60 -1.63 -19.58
C LYS A 4 -34.11 -1.83 -19.36
N THR A 5 -33.47 -0.95 -18.55
CA THR A 5 -32.02 -0.99 -18.27
C THR A 5 -31.76 -0.52 -16.84
N VAL A 6 -30.65 -1.00 -16.27
CA VAL A 6 -30.12 -0.56 -14.97
C VAL A 6 -28.63 -0.28 -15.10
N ASP A 7 -28.14 0.79 -14.48
CA ASP A 7 -26.70 1.07 -14.40
C ASP A 7 -26.09 0.20 -13.29
N ILE A 8 -25.08 -0.59 -13.65
CA ILE A 8 -24.38 -1.53 -12.75
C ILE A 8 -22.93 -1.10 -12.45
N ARG A 9 -22.53 0.11 -12.88
CA ARG A 9 -21.18 0.62 -12.60
C ARG A 9 -21.05 0.95 -11.12
N PRO A 10 -19.99 0.46 -10.44
CA PRO A 10 -19.75 0.81 -9.04
C PRO A 10 -19.41 2.29 -8.93
N GLY A 11 -20.12 3.00 -8.06
CA GLY A 11 -19.77 4.37 -7.63
C GLY A 11 -18.70 4.38 -6.55
N VAL A 12 -18.34 5.57 -6.08
CA VAL A 12 -17.37 5.77 -4.99
C VAL A 12 -17.82 5.15 -3.66
N SER A 13 -19.11 4.92 -3.50
CA SER A 13 -19.71 4.23 -2.33
C SER A 13 -19.13 2.83 -2.07
N VAL A 14 -18.56 2.17 -3.09
CA VAL A 14 -17.87 0.90 -2.91
C VAL A 14 -16.71 1.01 -1.89
N LEU A 15 -16.07 2.17 -1.75
CA LEU A 15 -14.99 2.39 -0.80
C LEU A 15 -15.46 2.20 0.66
N SER A 16 -16.68 2.63 0.99
CA SER A 16 -17.23 2.43 2.34
C SER A 16 -17.56 0.96 2.65
N VAL A 17 -17.83 0.16 1.62
CA VAL A 17 -18.11 -1.27 1.79
C VAL A 17 -16.83 -2.06 2.10
N LEU A 18 -15.68 -1.61 1.61
CA LEU A 18 -14.40 -2.29 1.80
C LEU A 18 -13.99 -2.45 3.27
N ARG A 19 -14.42 -1.54 4.16
CA ARG A 19 -14.20 -1.66 5.61
C ARG A 19 -14.85 -2.90 6.24
N HIS A 20 -15.85 -3.48 5.57
CA HIS A 20 -16.61 -4.64 6.06
C HIS A 20 -16.10 -5.98 5.52
N LEU A 21 -15.04 -5.97 4.71
CA LEU A 21 -14.42 -7.19 4.22
C LEU A 21 -13.97 -8.08 5.39
N ASN A 22 -14.09 -9.40 5.20
CA ASN A 22 -13.64 -10.38 6.19
C ASN A 22 -12.12 -10.61 6.06
N TYR A 23 -11.35 -9.55 6.20
CA TYR A 23 -9.88 -9.63 6.19
C TYR A 23 -9.33 -10.06 7.55
N ARG A 24 -8.18 -10.72 7.51
CA ARG A 24 -7.29 -10.85 8.66
C ARG A 24 -6.24 -9.74 8.57
N PRO A 25 -5.81 -9.12 9.70
CA PRO A 25 -4.85 -8.02 9.69
C PRO A 25 -3.56 -8.31 8.91
N TRP A 26 -3.06 -9.55 8.99
CA TRP A 26 -1.85 -9.96 8.28
C TRP A 26 -2.04 -10.06 6.77
N PHE A 27 -3.21 -10.47 6.28
CA PHE A 27 -3.52 -10.45 4.85
C PHE A 27 -3.66 -9.03 4.32
N ALA A 28 -4.33 -8.15 5.06
CA ALA A 28 -4.45 -6.76 4.68
C ALA A 28 -3.08 -6.04 4.64
N ILE A 29 -2.15 -6.36 5.54
CA ILE A 29 -0.79 -5.82 5.49
C ILE A 29 0.00 -6.44 4.34
N ALA A 30 -0.18 -7.72 4.03
CA ALA A 30 0.48 -8.40 2.92
C ALA A 30 0.18 -7.71 1.57
N GLU A 31 -1.01 -7.15 1.36
CA GLU A 31 -1.36 -6.41 0.14
C GLU A 31 -0.40 -5.23 -0.14
N PHE A 32 0.05 -4.53 0.90
CA PHE A 32 1.03 -3.45 0.73
C PHE A 32 2.43 -4.00 0.41
N VAL A 33 2.80 -5.12 1.05
CA VAL A 33 4.09 -5.77 0.82
C VAL A 33 4.16 -6.37 -0.58
N ASP A 34 3.09 -7.01 -1.06
CA ASP A 34 3.00 -7.58 -2.40
C ASP A 34 3.14 -6.50 -3.48
N ASN A 35 2.49 -5.34 -3.29
CA ASN A 35 2.66 -4.20 -4.19
C ASN A 35 4.10 -3.69 -4.23
N ALA A 36 4.78 -3.63 -3.07
CA ALA A 36 6.18 -3.24 -2.99
C ALA A 36 7.09 -4.25 -3.70
N ILE A 37 6.84 -5.56 -3.52
CA ILE A 37 7.57 -6.64 -4.19
C ILE A 37 7.37 -6.55 -5.70
N GLN A 38 6.14 -6.40 -6.17
CA GLN A 38 5.84 -6.29 -7.59
C GLN A 38 6.57 -5.09 -8.22
N SER A 39 6.44 -3.90 -7.62
CA SER A 39 7.13 -2.69 -8.07
C SER A 39 8.66 -2.86 -8.09
N PHE A 40 9.23 -3.53 -7.06
CA PHE A 40 10.66 -3.79 -6.99
C PHE A 40 11.13 -4.79 -8.06
N VAL A 41 10.36 -5.83 -8.34
CA VAL A 41 10.69 -6.84 -9.36
C VAL A 41 10.60 -6.24 -10.75
N GLU A 42 9.54 -5.48 -11.04
CA GLU A 42 9.34 -4.81 -12.32
C GLU A 42 10.44 -3.79 -12.64
N LYS A 43 10.96 -3.09 -11.61
CA LYS A 43 11.98 -2.04 -11.74
C LYS A 43 13.39 -2.46 -11.33
N ARG A 44 13.63 -3.76 -11.13
CA ARG A 44 14.86 -4.30 -10.53
C ARG A 44 16.12 -3.81 -11.21
N ASP A 45 16.18 -3.85 -12.53
CA ASP A 45 17.40 -3.51 -13.27
C ASP A 45 17.67 -2.01 -13.23
N GLU A 46 16.63 -1.19 -13.37
CA GLU A 46 16.70 0.26 -13.23
C GLU A 46 17.16 0.67 -11.82
N LEU A 47 16.56 0.05 -10.79
CA LEU A 47 16.92 0.28 -9.39
C LEU A 47 18.36 -0.11 -9.09
N ARG A 48 18.82 -1.25 -9.60
CA ARG A 48 20.21 -1.71 -9.42
C ARG A 48 21.21 -0.87 -10.16
N ALA A 49 20.85 -0.32 -11.30
CA ALA A 49 21.73 0.59 -12.05
C ALA A 49 22.04 1.86 -11.24
N ILE A 50 21.12 2.34 -10.42
CA ILE A 50 21.27 3.55 -9.61
C ILE A 50 21.88 3.26 -8.24
N GLN A 51 21.38 2.23 -7.54
CA GLN A 51 21.76 1.94 -6.15
C GLN A 51 22.77 0.78 -5.99
N GLY A 52 23.12 0.16 -7.10
CA GLY A 52 24.08 -0.94 -7.15
C GLY A 52 23.46 -2.33 -7.01
N PRO A 53 24.24 -3.39 -7.33
CA PRO A 53 23.75 -4.77 -7.46
C PRO A 53 23.32 -5.40 -6.14
N ARG A 54 23.72 -4.82 -5.00
CA ARG A 54 23.38 -5.31 -3.65
C ARG A 54 22.08 -4.70 -3.10
N LEU A 55 21.36 -3.89 -3.90
CA LEU A 55 20.10 -3.33 -3.47
C LEU A 55 19.12 -4.44 -3.07
N LYS A 56 18.52 -4.28 -1.92
CA LYS A 56 17.48 -5.14 -1.37
C LYS A 56 16.20 -4.34 -1.17
N LEU A 57 15.06 -4.95 -1.45
CA LEU A 57 13.77 -4.39 -1.06
C LEU A 57 13.70 -4.30 0.47
N ARG A 58 13.23 -3.15 0.96
CA ARG A 58 12.91 -2.91 2.36
C ARG A 58 11.48 -2.41 2.44
N VAL A 59 10.70 -3.02 3.30
CA VAL A 59 9.36 -2.54 3.65
C VAL A 59 9.34 -2.29 5.15
N ASN A 60 9.21 -1.03 5.53
CA ASN A 60 9.10 -0.61 6.93
C ASN A 60 7.63 -0.51 7.28
N ILE A 61 7.24 -1.15 8.39
CA ILE A 61 5.87 -1.11 8.92
C ILE A 61 5.96 -0.57 10.34
N GLU A 62 5.37 0.59 10.56
CA GLU A 62 5.40 1.30 11.83
C GLU A 62 3.98 1.49 12.36
N LEU A 63 3.74 1.06 13.60
CA LEU A 63 2.50 1.32 14.32
C LEU A 63 2.78 2.30 15.45
N GLN A 64 2.18 3.47 15.36
CA GLN A 64 2.16 4.48 16.41
C GLN A 64 0.88 4.37 17.24
N ASP A 65 1.00 4.67 18.53
CA ASP A 65 -0.11 4.52 19.47
C ASP A 65 -0.88 5.79 19.73
N ASN A 66 -0.25 6.94 19.67
CA ASN A 66 -0.88 8.21 19.99
C ASN A 66 -0.34 9.34 19.07
N PRO A 67 -1.15 9.83 18.12
CA PRO A 67 -2.43 9.26 17.68
C PRO A 67 -2.26 7.89 16.99
N PRO A 68 -3.29 7.02 17.00
CA PRO A 68 -3.21 5.71 16.34
C PRO A 68 -2.97 5.86 14.84
N ARG A 69 -1.82 5.34 14.37
CA ARG A 69 -1.40 5.44 12.96
C ARG A 69 -0.62 4.20 12.56
N LEU A 70 -0.88 3.71 11.36
CA LEU A 70 -0.09 2.65 10.73
C LEU A 70 0.56 3.21 9.47
N THR A 71 1.89 3.17 9.42
CA THR A 71 2.68 3.62 8.26
C THR A 71 3.37 2.43 7.63
N ILE A 72 3.23 2.29 6.32
CA ILE A 72 3.94 1.30 5.50
C ILE A 72 4.74 2.06 4.46
N ARG A 73 6.08 1.89 4.47
CA ARG A 73 6.98 2.54 3.52
C ARG A 73 7.94 1.54 2.92
N ASP A 74 8.06 1.57 1.60
CA ASP A 74 9.01 0.76 0.84
C ASP A 74 10.06 1.62 0.12
N ASN A 75 11.10 0.95 -0.39
CA ASN A 75 12.12 1.50 -1.28
C ASN A 75 12.05 0.87 -2.68
N ALA A 76 10.86 0.50 -3.12
CA ALA A 76 10.62 0.01 -4.48
C ALA A 76 10.58 1.16 -5.50
N GLY A 77 10.17 0.90 -6.71
CA GLY A 77 10.21 1.86 -7.81
C GLY A 77 9.24 3.05 -7.71
N GLY A 78 8.40 3.11 -6.68
CA GLY A 78 7.32 4.08 -6.56
C GLY A 78 6.18 3.82 -7.54
N ILE A 79 5.15 4.68 -7.53
CA ILE A 79 4.00 4.62 -8.45
C ILE A 79 4.17 5.72 -9.49
N ALA A 80 4.35 5.37 -10.76
CA ALA A 80 4.47 6.34 -11.83
C ALA A 80 3.11 6.99 -12.16
N ALA A 81 3.10 8.23 -12.65
CA ALA A 81 1.87 8.96 -12.96
C ALA A 81 0.94 8.20 -13.92
N LYS A 82 1.49 7.48 -14.88
CA LYS A 82 0.72 6.64 -15.83
C LYS A 82 -0.06 5.51 -15.15
N ASP A 83 0.38 5.06 -13.97
CA ASP A 83 -0.21 3.93 -13.23
C ASP A 83 -1.28 4.38 -12.21
N TYR A 84 -1.52 5.69 -12.04
CA TYR A 84 -2.46 6.22 -11.06
C TYR A 84 -3.91 5.75 -11.25
N PRO A 85 -4.45 5.68 -12.48
CA PRO A 85 -5.81 5.14 -12.66
C PRO A 85 -5.93 3.71 -12.12
N ARG A 86 -4.93 2.88 -12.34
CA ARG A 86 -4.87 1.50 -11.82
C ARG A 86 -4.71 1.49 -10.29
N ALA A 87 -3.78 2.30 -9.77
CA ALA A 87 -3.46 2.32 -8.35
C ALA A 87 -4.62 2.86 -7.48
N PHE A 88 -5.34 3.88 -7.95
CA PHE A 88 -6.25 4.66 -7.10
C PHE A 88 -7.73 4.54 -7.47
N ARG A 89 -8.08 4.29 -8.74
CA ARG A 89 -9.49 4.12 -9.14
C ARG A 89 -10.06 2.82 -8.55
N PRO A 90 -11.20 2.87 -7.83
CA PRO A 90 -11.87 1.66 -7.35
C PRO A 90 -12.29 0.75 -8.51
N ALA A 91 -12.12 -0.55 -8.35
CA ALA A 91 -12.51 -1.58 -9.32
C ALA A 91 -11.94 -1.39 -10.75
N ALA A 92 -10.83 -0.67 -10.89
CA ALA A 92 -10.09 -0.64 -12.15
C ALA A 92 -9.37 -1.98 -12.33
N VAL A 93 -9.84 -2.79 -13.28
CA VAL A 93 -9.24 -4.08 -13.61
C VAL A 93 -7.96 -3.81 -14.42
N PRO A 94 -6.80 -4.37 -14.03
CA PRO A 94 -5.56 -4.23 -14.81
C PRO A 94 -5.70 -4.88 -16.19
N GLU A 95 -5.08 -4.29 -17.21
CA GLU A 95 -4.96 -4.90 -18.55
C GLU A 95 -4.10 -6.16 -18.50
N ASP A 96 -3.02 -6.12 -17.73
CA ASP A 96 -2.16 -7.28 -17.44
C ASP A 96 -2.52 -7.86 -16.07
N ARG A 97 -2.93 -9.14 -16.05
CA ARG A 97 -3.32 -9.90 -14.87
C ARG A 97 -2.27 -10.90 -14.42
N SER A 98 -1.07 -10.88 -15.00
CA SER A 98 0.00 -11.83 -14.68
C SER A 98 0.72 -11.55 -13.36
N GLY A 99 0.49 -10.40 -12.73
CA GLY A 99 1.14 -9.98 -11.48
C GLY A 99 0.39 -10.36 -10.20
N LEU A 100 1.01 -10.10 -9.04
CA LEU A 100 0.43 -10.32 -7.71
C LEU A 100 -0.83 -9.48 -7.43
N SER A 101 -1.04 -8.39 -8.17
CA SER A 101 -2.21 -7.48 -8.06
C SER A 101 -3.28 -7.75 -9.12
N GLU A 102 -3.77 -8.98 -9.19
CA GLU A 102 -4.69 -9.47 -10.24
C GLU A 102 -5.97 -8.62 -10.41
N PHE A 103 -6.48 -8.02 -9.34
CA PHE A 103 -7.73 -7.25 -9.36
C PHE A 103 -7.57 -5.73 -9.18
N GLY A 104 -6.36 -5.21 -8.98
CA GLY A 104 -6.12 -3.78 -8.75
C GLY A 104 -6.83 -3.19 -7.52
N MET A 105 -7.28 -4.04 -6.60
CA MET A 105 -8.05 -3.66 -5.42
C MET A 105 -7.27 -3.74 -4.10
N GLY A 106 -6.17 -4.51 -4.05
CA GLY A 106 -5.50 -4.90 -2.81
C GLY A 106 -5.18 -3.75 -1.87
N MET A 107 -4.39 -2.78 -2.32
CA MET A 107 -4.04 -1.61 -1.51
C MET A 107 -5.26 -0.82 -1.03
N LYS A 108 -6.23 -0.55 -1.93
CA LYS A 108 -7.43 0.21 -1.59
C LYS A 108 -8.30 -0.53 -0.58
N SER A 109 -8.49 -1.82 -0.80
CA SER A 109 -9.26 -2.67 0.12
C SER A 109 -8.60 -2.73 1.49
N ALA A 110 -7.29 -2.93 1.55
CA ALA A 110 -6.54 -2.97 2.79
C ALA A 110 -6.57 -1.62 3.52
N ALA A 111 -6.36 -0.51 2.81
CA ALA A 111 -6.39 0.83 3.41
C ALA A 111 -7.77 1.15 4.00
N CYS A 112 -8.85 1.02 3.22
CA CYS A 112 -10.22 1.27 3.69
C CYS A 112 -10.64 0.30 4.80
N TRP A 113 -10.11 -0.93 4.83
CA TRP A 113 -10.38 -1.89 5.89
C TRP A 113 -9.77 -1.46 7.23
N PHE A 114 -8.57 -0.84 7.20
CA PHE A 114 -7.90 -0.36 8.40
C PHE A 114 -8.41 1.00 8.86
N ALA A 115 -8.66 1.95 7.94
CA ALA A 115 -8.83 3.35 8.27
C ALA A 115 -9.79 4.11 7.33
N PRO A 116 -10.56 5.09 7.85
CA PRO A 116 -11.36 5.98 7.02
C PRO A 116 -10.49 7.07 6.37
N HIS A 117 -9.37 7.45 7.02
CA HIS A 117 -8.45 8.45 6.52
C HIS A 117 -7.11 7.80 6.19
N TRP A 118 -6.66 7.97 4.96
CA TRP A 118 -5.35 7.48 4.54
C TRP A 118 -4.77 8.31 3.42
N ARG A 119 -3.47 8.29 3.30
CA ARG A 119 -2.77 8.94 2.20
C ARG A 119 -1.68 8.06 1.63
N VAL A 120 -1.42 8.26 0.36
CA VAL A 120 -0.29 7.68 -0.34
C VAL A 120 0.63 8.80 -0.77
N ARG A 121 1.87 8.72 -0.34
CA ARG A 121 2.97 9.56 -0.78
C ARG A 121 3.93 8.69 -1.58
N THR A 122 4.20 9.05 -2.82
CA THR A 122 5.01 8.23 -3.70
C THR A 122 5.92 9.07 -4.56
N LYS A 123 7.09 8.52 -4.84
CA LYS A 123 8.09 9.07 -5.72
C LYS A 123 8.51 7.97 -6.69
N ALA A 124 8.12 8.12 -7.95
CA ALA A 124 8.47 7.15 -8.97
C ALA A 124 9.90 7.37 -9.47
N LEU A 125 10.63 6.28 -9.64
CA LEU A 125 11.97 6.30 -10.21
C LEU A 125 11.99 7.01 -11.58
N GLY A 126 12.94 7.93 -11.78
CA GLY A 126 13.08 8.70 -13.01
C GLY A 126 12.21 9.95 -13.13
N GLU A 127 11.16 10.11 -12.31
CA GLU A 127 10.37 11.34 -12.26
C GLU A 127 11.07 12.40 -11.39
N THR A 128 10.73 13.67 -11.54
CA THR A 128 11.31 14.79 -10.78
C THR A 128 10.35 15.38 -9.76
N VAL A 129 9.24 14.69 -9.54
CA VAL A 129 8.20 15.09 -8.58
C VAL A 129 7.83 13.94 -7.67
N GLU A 130 7.59 14.26 -6.41
CA GLU A 130 6.91 13.44 -5.43
C GLU A 130 5.44 13.81 -5.42
N ARG A 131 4.55 12.84 -5.27
CA ARG A 131 3.10 13.08 -5.25
C ARG A 131 2.45 12.51 -4.01
N THR A 132 1.51 13.27 -3.47
CA THR A 132 0.69 12.88 -2.34
C THR A 132 -0.78 12.92 -2.72
N ILE A 133 -1.49 11.82 -2.46
CA ILE A 133 -2.92 11.66 -2.64
C ILE A 133 -3.54 11.35 -1.29
N VAL A 134 -4.59 12.10 -0.90
CA VAL A 134 -5.26 11.97 0.40
C VAL A 134 -6.68 11.46 0.19
N PHE A 135 -7.03 10.44 0.94
CA PHE A 135 -8.34 9.81 0.94
C PHE A 135 -9.03 10.04 2.28
N ASP A 136 -10.12 10.78 2.26
CA ASP A 136 -11.11 10.87 3.33
C ASP A 136 -12.35 10.11 2.85
N ILE A 137 -12.48 8.85 3.26
CA ILE A 137 -13.49 7.95 2.70
C ILE A 137 -14.90 8.40 3.05
N ASP A 138 -15.11 8.90 4.26
CA ASP A 138 -16.43 9.35 4.69
C ASP A 138 -16.88 10.56 3.87
N ARG A 139 -15.99 11.52 3.64
CA ARG A 139 -16.25 12.68 2.79
C ARG A 139 -16.43 12.30 1.32
N ILE A 140 -15.55 11.42 0.78
CA ILE A 140 -15.62 10.96 -0.62
C ILE A 140 -16.98 10.34 -0.91
N VAL A 141 -17.47 9.51 0.00
CA VAL A 141 -18.77 8.84 -0.16
C VAL A 141 -19.94 9.77 0.08
N HIS A 142 -19.87 10.64 1.10
CA HIS A 142 -20.94 11.58 1.42
C HIS A 142 -21.17 12.60 0.31
N ASP A 143 -20.09 13.15 -0.25
CA ASP A 143 -20.12 14.23 -1.25
C ASP A 143 -20.07 13.69 -2.69
N ASP A 144 -20.11 12.36 -2.90
CA ASP A 144 -19.96 11.68 -4.20
C ASP A 144 -18.73 12.17 -5.00
N ILE A 145 -17.58 12.31 -4.33
CA ILE A 145 -16.35 12.84 -4.93
C ILE A 145 -15.75 11.81 -5.88
N THR A 146 -15.72 12.11 -7.17
CA THR A 146 -15.20 11.22 -8.22
C THR A 146 -13.76 11.50 -8.61
N GLU A 147 -13.20 12.64 -8.19
CA GLU A 147 -11.82 13.05 -8.48
C GLU A 147 -11.15 13.60 -7.23
N ILE A 148 -9.91 13.17 -6.98
CA ILE A 148 -9.11 13.62 -5.84
C ILE A 148 -7.90 14.40 -6.37
N SER A 149 -7.63 15.55 -5.75
CA SER A 149 -6.47 16.37 -6.08
C SER A 149 -5.17 15.69 -5.70
N ILE A 150 -4.17 15.78 -6.58
CA ILE A 150 -2.81 15.31 -6.34
C ILE A 150 -1.96 16.52 -5.92
N GLN A 151 -1.28 16.41 -4.79
CA GLN A 151 -0.30 17.38 -4.35
C GLN A 151 1.08 16.97 -4.89
N GLU A 152 1.79 17.89 -5.51
CA GLU A 152 3.12 17.65 -6.08
C GLU A 152 4.17 18.47 -5.33
N ALA A 153 5.34 17.86 -5.11
CA ALA A 153 6.53 18.52 -4.58
C ALA A 153 7.75 18.13 -5.43
N PRO A 154 8.72 19.05 -5.64
CA PRO A 154 9.96 18.73 -6.33
C PRO A 154 10.73 17.62 -5.61
N ALA A 155 11.31 16.69 -6.38
CA ALA A 155 12.15 15.61 -5.87
C ALA A 155 13.25 15.25 -6.87
N THR A 156 14.28 14.53 -6.42
CA THR A 156 15.37 14.12 -7.30
C THR A 156 15.00 12.88 -8.11
N ALA A 157 15.49 12.76 -9.35
CA ALA A 157 15.15 11.64 -10.22
C ALA A 157 15.54 10.27 -9.65
N ASN A 158 16.58 10.23 -8.79
CA ASN A 158 17.09 8.99 -8.19
C ASN A 158 16.37 8.55 -6.92
N GLU A 159 15.51 9.40 -6.36
CA GLU A 159 14.65 9.01 -5.24
C GLU A 159 13.51 8.12 -5.73
N HIS A 160 13.13 7.15 -4.92
CA HIS A 160 12.04 6.25 -5.23
C HIS A 160 11.50 5.60 -3.95
N PHE A 161 10.19 5.63 -3.77
CA PHE A 161 9.51 5.00 -2.64
C PHE A 161 7.99 5.04 -2.81
N THR A 162 7.30 4.22 -2.05
CA THR A 162 5.88 4.41 -1.72
C THR A 162 5.71 4.39 -0.21
N GLU A 163 4.93 5.33 0.30
CA GLU A 163 4.55 5.44 1.70
C GLU A 163 3.03 5.53 1.79
N VAL A 164 2.43 4.60 2.52
CA VAL A 164 1.01 4.59 2.85
C VAL A 164 0.86 4.88 4.33
N VAL A 165 0.08 5.88 4.67
CA VAL A 165 -0.21 6.26 6.06
C VAL A 165 -1.69 6.14 6.30
N LEU A 166 -2.06 5.32 7.28
CA LEU A 166 -3.43 5.02 7.69
C LEU A 166 -3.68 5.68 9.05
N GLU A 167 -4.69 6.54 9.13
CA GLU A 167 -5.01 7.34 10.31
C GLU A 167 -6.43 7.02 10.81
N ASP A 168 -6.70 7.26 12.08
CA ASP A 168 -7.98 6.96 12.72
C ASP A 168 -8.41 5.48 12.58
N LEU A 169 -7.47 4.59 12.90
CA LEU A 169 -7.60 3.16 12.66
C LEU A 169 -8.88 2.55 13.25
N HIS A 170 -9.77 2.03 12.38
CA HIS A 170 -10.91 1.21 12.79
C HIS A 170 -10.47 -0.08 13.50
N ARG A 171 -9.32 -0.62 13.07
CA ARG A 171 -8.76 -1.88 13.56
C ARG A 171 -7.29 -1.70 13.85
N ARG A 172 -6.98 -1.52 15.12
CA ARG A 172 -5.61 -1.40 15.60
C ARG A 172 -5.05 -2.79 15.90
N PRO A 173 -4.00 -3.22 15.22
CA PRO A 173 -3.30 -4.46 15.59
C PRO A 173 -2.68 -4.33 16.99
N THR A 174 -2.94 -5.30 17.88
CA THR A 174 -2.39 -5.30 19.25
C THR A 174 -1.87 -6.69 19.61
N GLY A 175 -0.93 -6.75 20.55
CA GLY A 175 -0.49 -7.98 21.20
C GLY A 175 -0.31 -9.19 20.26
N ARG A 176 -1.17 -10.21 20.40
CA ARG A 176 -1.12 -11.45 19.59
C ARG A 176 -1.28 -11.20 18.09
N THR A 177 -2.04 -10.17 17.69
CA THR A 177 -2.23 -9.84 16.28
C THR A 177 -0.92 -9.38 15.65
N LEU A 178 -0.12 -8.57 16.34
CA LEU A 178 1.21 -8.15 15.87
C LEU A 178 2.18 -9.34 15.73
N GLY A 179 2.14 -10.29 16.68
CA GLY A 179 2.89 -11.53 16.58
C GLY A 179 2.55 -12.32 15.32
N LYS A 180 1.24 -12.49 15.04
CA LYS A 180 0.76 -13.17 13.83
C LYS A 180 1.10 -12.43 12.53
N ILE A 181 1.08 -11.11 12.52
CA ILE A 181 1.51 -10.32 11.35
C ILE A 181 2.99 -10.61 11.07
N LYS A 182 3.86 -10.56 12.08
CA LYS A 182 5.28 -10.85 11.93
C LYS A 182 5.52 -12.27 11.41
N GLU A 183 4.91 -13.25 12.05
CA GLU A 183 5.00 -14.67 11.67
C GLU A 183 4.60 -14.84 10.19
N HIS A 184 3.43 -14.37 9.81
CA HIS A 184 2.90 -14.48 8.45
C HIS A 184 3.81 -13.82 7.40
N LEU A 185 4.28 -12.60 7.67
CA LEU A 185 5.18 -11.90 6.73
C LEU A 185 6.55 -12.59 6.65
N THR A 186 7.05 -13.16 7.76
CA THR A 186 8.30 -13.94 7.77
C THR A 186 8.15 -15.23 6.98
N ASP A 187 7.03 -15.94 7.15
CA ASP A 187 6.78 -17.21 6.47
C ASP A 187 6.66 -17.04 4.96
N ILE A 188 6.00 -15.98 4.52
CA ILE A 188 5.78 -15.74 3.08
C ILE A 188 7.03 -15.12 2.42
N TYR A 189 7.64 -14.13 3.06
CA TYR A 189 8.66 -13.29 2.41
C TYR A 189 10.10 -13.55 2.92
N GLY A 190 10.26 -14.25 4.05
CA GLY A 190 11.55 -14.44 4.70
C GLY A 190 12.52 -15.36 3.97
N SER A 191 12.04 -16.26 3.10
CA SER A 191 12.85 -17.26 2.39
C SER A 191 13.17 -16.90 0.94
N SER A 192 12.71 -15.76 0.42
CA SER A 192 12.96 -15.39 -0.97
C SER A 192 14.33 -14.73 -1.15
N PRO A 193 15.27 -15.31 -1.92
CA PRO A 193 16.55 -14.69 -2.22
C PRO A 193 16.43 -13.40 -3.05
N ALA A 194 15.29 -13.18 -3.72
CA ALA A 194 14.99 -11.96 -4.46
C ALA A 194 14.43 -10.85 -3.57
N THR A 195 13.90 -11.22 -2.42
CA THR A 195 13.26 -10.35 -1.45
C THR A 195 13.83 -10.65 -0.07
N ALA A 196 15.06 -10.18 0.21
CA ALA A 196 15.42 -9.98 1.62
C ALA A 196 14.53 -8.84 2.14
N CYS A 197 13.26 -9.16 2.37
CA CYS A 197 12.30 -8.25 2.96
C CYS A 197 12.70 -8.08 4.43
N SER A 198 13.45 -7.03 4.73
CA SER A 198 13.68 -6.61 6.09
C SER A 198 12.44 -5.83 6.52
N SER A 199 11.41 -6.53 6.95
CA SER A 199 10.29 -5.88 7.61
C SER A 199 10.72 -5.48 9.03
N TYR A 200 10.92 -4.19 9.24
CA TYR A 200 11.16 -3.63 10.57
C TYR A 200 9.82 -3.20 11.15
N PHE A 201 9.40 -3.85 12.22
CA PHE A 201 8.29 -3.38 13.03
C PHE A 201 8.83 -2.41 14.09
N LEU A 202 8.52 -1.13 13.92
CA LEU A 202 8.72 -0.14 14.98
C LEU A 202 7.41 -0.03 15.77
N MET A 203 7.46 -0.39 17.03
CA MET A 203 6.39 -0.18 18.00
C MET A 203 6.88 0.79 19.05
N GLY A 204 6.47 2.07 18.96
CA GLY A 204 7.04 3.11 19.80
C GLY A 204 8.56 3.18 19.63
N ASP A 205 9.30 3.58 20.64
CA ASP A 205 10.77 3.72 20.60
C ASP A 205 11.56 2.41 20.56
N ARG A 206 10.94 1.25 20.30
CA ARG A 206 11.62 -0.05 20.25
C ARG A 206 11.60 -0.66 18.86
N CYS A 207 12.78 -0.70 18.25
CA CYS A 207 13.04 -1.51 17.05
C CYS A 207 13.00 -3.01 17.43
N ILE A 208 12.09 -3.78 16.85
CA ILE A 208 12.02 -5.23 17.01
C ILE A 208 12.47 -5.87 15.71
N THR A 209 13.76 -6.20 15.62
CA THR A 209 14.32 -6.99 14.53
C THR A 209 13.83 -8.44 14.59
N PRO A 210 13.58 -9.12 13.45
CA PRO A 210 13.36 -10.55 13.44
C PRO A 210 14.60 -11.26 13.96
N SER A 211 14.48 -12.05 15.04
CA SER A 211 15.56 -12.94 15.44
C SER A 211 15.69 -14.05 14.40
N HIS A 212 16.81 -14.10 13.68
CA HIS A 212 17.21 -15.30 12.97
C HIS A 212 17.31 -16.44 13.98
N ARG A 213 16.42 -17.42 13.90
CA ARG A 213 16.68 -18.72 14.51
C ARG A 213 17.76 -19.39 13.69
N SER A 214 18.90 -19.58 14.32
CA SER A 214 20.01 -20.45 13.89
C SER A 214 19.56 -21.91 13.84
#